data_66b0c0fca79417a7332d17ff68a476dd
#
_entry.id   66b0c0fca79417a7332d17ff68a476dd
#
_cell.length_a   1.000
_cell.length_b   1.000
_cell.length_c   1.000
_cell.angle_alpha   90.00
_cell.angle_beta   90.00
_cell.angle_gamma   90.00
#
_symmetry.space_group_name_H-M   'P 1'
#
loop_
_entity.id
_entity.type
_entity.pdbx_description
1 polymer ?
#
loop_
_entity_poly.entity_id
_entity_poly.type
_entity_poly.pdbx_seq_one_letter_code
_entity_poly.pdbx_strand_id
1 'polypeptide(L)'
;MCDEFESLVRDTLRWHQDTYRHFPLDPSRENSVRFMVRGALFSRVRPTPFRSAVRLAAASPAALRLLDLGPEIGANSHFVDIVAGNDAVPGVPSLAHRYGGHQFGFWAEQLGDGRAHLIGEYTNSGGERWELQLKGSGRTPYSRYGDGRAVVRSSVREFLCSEAMHYLGVPTSRAATLVISDDRVVRDAFYDGRPVAERAAVVLRLAPCWFRFGSFEMLATDGDTENLRLLADYWCGFAHGVMNTDNMSILSITIDYGPFGFLDAYEPDFVPNHSDDMGRYSYGNQERVGRWNIEKLGAALRPLLPAEQAGQLGTALDAYTEAFAAEWRAKFSARLGLPASAEAEQLARRLLTLMERTGADFTMTFRQLGDVTQEQLKDGQLPDDMWALRTAAESARLEGVGRRRAIADAEKGEFAELQTLLAVLERPFDEQPDAEERGFAGRPPDWAARLMVSCSS
;
A
#
# COMPACT_ATOMS: atom_id res chain seq x y z
N MET A 1 11.47 -8.97 -34.56
CA MET A 1 11.41 -8.88 -33.09
C MET A 1 11.06 -7.48 -32.59
N CYS A 2 11.69 -6.39 -33.02
CA CYS A 2 11.24 -5.02 -32.63
C CYS A 2 9.86 -4.69 -33.22
N ASP A 3 9.62 -4.98 -34.50
CA ASP A 3 8.35 -4.70 -35.19
C ASP A 3 7.18 -5.55 -34.67
N GLU A 4 7.43 -6.79 -34.27
CA GLU A 4 6.42 -7.68 -33.67
C GLU A 4 6.02 -7.20 -32.27
N PHE A 5 6.93 -6.62 -31.50
CA PHE A 5 6.62 -6.09 -30.18
C PHE A 5 5.96 -4.70 -30.25
N GLU A 6 6.35 -3.85 -31.17
CA GLU A 6 5.61 -2.61 -31.46
C GLU A 6 4.18 -2.91 -31.92
N SER A 7 3.99 -4.00 -32.71
CA SER A 7 2.67 -4.55 -33.03
C SER A 7 1.97 -5.08 -31.78
N LEU A 8 2.66 -5.89 -30.95
CA LEU A 8 2.11 -6.43 -29.69
C LEU A 8 1.70 -5.31 -28.73
N VAL A 9 2.49 -4.26 -28.57
CA VAL A 9 2.17 -3.09 -27.74
C VAL A 9 1.05 -2.26 -28.37
N ARG A 10 0.97 -2.14 -29.70
CA ARG A 10 -0.11 -1.41 -30.38
C ARG A 10 -1.41 -2.21 -30.46
N ASP A 11 -1.32 -3.51 -30.72
CA ASP A 11 -2.49 -4.33 -31.08
C ASP A 11 -3.03 -5.15 -29.89
N THR A 12 -2.19 -5.43 -28.89
CA THR A 12 -2.58 -6.21 -27.70
C THR A 12 -2.87 -5.32 -26.49
N LEU A 13 -2.17 -4.21 -26.32
CA LEU A 13 -2.45 -3.25 -25.26
C LEU A 13 -3.55 -2.30 -25.74
N ARG A 14 -4.79 -2.59 -25.35
CA ARG A 14 -5.92 -1.67 -25.53
C ARG A 14 -5.78 -0.48 -24.58
N TRP A 15 -4.70 0.30 -24.80
CA TRP A 15 -4.45 1.50 -24.02
C TRP A 15 -5.49 2.54 -24.36
N HIS A 16 -6.24 2.94 -23.36
CA HIS A 16 -7.13 4.08 -23.44
C HIS A 16 -6.88 5.00 -22.25
N GLN A 17 -7.36 6.21 -22.31
CA GLN A 17 -7.27 7.17 -21.22
C GLN A 17 -8.62 7.87 -21.08
N ASP A 18 -9.63 7.13 -20.68
CA ASP A 18 -10.98 7.66 -20.60
C ASP A 18 -11.22 8.46 -19.33
N THR A 19 -10.58 8.10 -18.22
CA THR A 19 -10.77 8.78 -16.93
C THR A 19 -10.45 10.27 -17.03
N TYR A 20 -9.32 10.65 -17.64
CA TYR A 20 -8.92 12.06 -17.69
C TYR A 20 -9.72 12.91 -18.67
N ARG A 21 -10.39 12.31 -19.66
CA ARG A 21 -11.22 13.04 -20.65
C ARG A 21 -12.39 13.74 -20.01
N HIS A 22 -12.83 13.26 -18.85
CA HIS A 22 -13.97 13.81 -18.11
C HIS A 22 -13.58 14.88 -17.11
N PHE A 23 -12.28 15.09 -16.87
CA PHE A 23 -11.79 16.03 -15.87
C PHE A 23 -10.92 17.12 -16.48
N PRO A 24 -10.94 18.34 -15.91
CA PRO A 24 -10.12 19.43 -16.38
C PRO A 24 -8.64 19.11 -16.17
N LEU A 25 -7.87 19.33 -17.23
CA LEU A 25 -6.42 19.22 -17.23
C LEU A 25 -5.79 20.59 -16.97
N ASP A 26 -4.73 20.59 -16.18
CA ASP A 26 -3.85 21.73 -16.04
C ASP A 26 -3.32 22.18 -17.42
N PRO A 27 -3.51 23.44 -17.80
CA PRO A 27 -3.06 23.95 -19.10
C PRO A 27 -1.54 24.01 -19.24
N SER A 28 -0.81 24.04 -18.12
CA SER A 28 0.66 23.98 -18.13
C SER A 28 1.14 22.58 -18.53
N ARG A 29 2.24 22.54 -19.29
CA ARG A 29 2.90 21.29 -19.70
C ARG A 29 4.27 21.10 -19.06
N GLU A 30 4.54 21.84 -17.99
CA GLU A 30 5.82 21.83 -17.32
C GLU A 30 5.79 20.91 -16.09
N ASN A 31 6.86 20.16 -15.89
CA ASN A 31 7.07 19.40 -14.65
C ASN A 31 7.60 20.28 -13.49
N SER A 32 7.61 21.61 -13.67
CA SER A 32 8.03 22.54 -12.65
C SER A 32 7.10 22.46 -11.43
N VAL A 33 7.67 22.42 -10.22
CA VAL A 33 6.91 22.36 -8.99
C VAL A 33 6.05 23.60 -8.81
N ARG A 34 4.78 23.42 -8.48
CA ARG A 34 3.82 24.47 -8.22
C ARG A 34 3.09 24.20 -6.92
N PHE A 35 3.14 25.15 -6.00
CA PHE A 35 2.49 25.04 -4.69
C PHE A 35 0.97 25.13 -4.75
N MET A 36 0.42 25.67 -5.84
CA MET A 36 -1.01 25.75 -6.07
C MET A 36 -1.33 25.59 -7.55
N VAL A 37 -2.05 24.54 -7.90
CA VAL A 37 -2.69 24.33 -9.20
C VAL A 37 -4.19 24.44 -8.97
N ARG A 38 -4.90 25.28 -9.73
CA ARG A 38 -6.34 25.48 -9.56
C ARG A 38 -7.11 25.07 -10.83
N GLY A 39 -8.37 24.65 -10.66
CA GLY A 39 -9.26 24.32 -11.75
C GLY A 39 -8.82 23.09 -12.56
N ALA A 40 -8.04 22.20 -11.97
CA ALA A 40 -7.59 20.97 -12.63
C ALA A 40 -7.47 19.83 -11.61
N LEU A 41 -7.76 18.61 -12.04
CA LEU A 41 -7.55 17.37 -11.29
C LEU A 41 -6.27 16.64 -11.70
N PHE A 42 -5.83 16.85 -12.92
CA PHE A 42 -4.62 16.22 -13.44
C PHE A 42 -3.72 17.25 -14.13
N SER A 43 -2.42 17.06 -13.99
CA SER A 43 -1.40 17.74 -14.80
C SER A 43 -0.78 16.76 -15.78
N ARG A 44 -0.56 17.21 -17.04
CA ARG A 44 0.27 16.46 -17.99
C ARG A 44 1.71 16.54 -17.56
N VAL A 45 2.35 15.37 -17.47
CA VAL A 45 3.72 15.24 -16.98
C VAL A 45 4.51 14.28 -17.88
N ARG A 46 5.81 14.21 -17.64
CA ARG A 46 6.67 13.18 -18.23
C ARG A 46 7.55 12.60 -17.14
N PRO A 47 7.67 11.28 -17.04
CA PRO A 47 8.69 10.68 -16.19
C PRO A 47 10.06 11.27 -16.50
N THR A 48 10.92 11.35 -15.52
CA THR A 48 12.30 11.81 -15.70
C THR A 48 13.17 10.57 -15.95
N PRO A 49 13.77 10.39 -17.14
CA PRO A 49 14.60 9.24 -17.43
C PRO A 49 15.77 9.11 -16.46
N PHE A 50 16.23 7.89 -16.21
CA PHE A 50 17.47 7.62 -15.50
C PHE A 50 18.68 7.90 -16.37
N ARG A 51 19.78 8.28 -15.74
CA ARG A 51 21.06 8.53 -16.43
C ARG A 51 21.88 7.25 -16.54
N SER A 52 21.74 6.38 -15.55
CA SER A 52 22.43 5.09 -15.47
C SER A 52 21.52 3.96 -15.95
N ALA A 53 22.09 2.78 -16.15
CA ALA A 53 21.36 1.58 -16.53
C ALA A 53 20.25 1.26 -15.52
N VAL A 54 19.17 0.71 -16.03
CA VAL A 54 18.04 0.20 -15.28
C VAL A 54 17.96 -1.33 -15.40
N ARG A 55 17.49 -1.99 -14.37
CA ARG A 55 17.32 -3.44 -14.33
C ARG A 55 16.00 -3.79 -13.68
N LEU A 56 15.29 -4.76 -14.28
CA LEU A 56 14.13 -5.36 -13.64
C LEU A 56 14.61 -6.23 -12.48
N ALA A 57 14.30 -5.83 -11.24
CA ALA A 57 14.67 -6.54 -10.03
C ALA A 57 13.68 -7.66 -9.69
N ALA A 58 12.38 -7.37 -9.86
CA ALA A 58 11.31 -8.33 -9.63
C ALA A 58 10.09 -7.97 -10.49
N ALA A 59 9.28 -9.00 -10.77
CA ALA A 59 7.98 -8.87 -11.39
C ALA A 59 7.02 -9.86 -10.74
N SER A 60 5.77 -9.45 -10.52
CA SER A 60 4.69 -10.33 -10.07
C SER A 60 3.99 -10.94 -11.29
N PRO A 61 4.11 -12.26 -11.53
CA PRO A 61 3.42 -12.90 -12.65
C PRO A 61 1.90 -12.73 -12.56
N ALA A 62 1.34 -12.74 -11.36
CA ALA A 62 -0.09 -12.58 -11.15
C ALA A 62 -0.55 -11.14 -11.46
N ALA A 63 0.23 -10.13 -11.09
CA ALA A 63 -0.09 -8.74 -11.43
C ALA A 63 0.10 -8.46 -12.92
N LEU A 64 1.11 -9.05 -13.57
CA LEU A 64 1.29 -8.95 -15.03
C LEU A 64 0.13 -9.57 -15.81
N ARG A 65 -0.45 -10.70 -15.33
CA ARG A 65 -1.65 -11.29 -15.96
C ARG A 65 -2.86 -10.37 -15.97
N LEU A 66 -2.96 -9.42 -15.04
CA LEU A 66 -4.02 -8.39 -15.09
C LEU A 66 -3.88 -7.44 -16.30
N LEU A 67 -2.71 -7.45 -16.93
CA LEU A 67 -2.41 -6.71 -18.15
C LEU A 67 -2.30 -7.64 -19.37
N ASP A 68 -2.78 -8.88 -19.28
CA ASP A 68 -2.61 -9.93 -20.30
C ASP A 68 -1.13 -10.20 -20.68
N LEU A 69 -0.20 -9.95 -19.76
CA LEU A 69 1.24 -10.12 -19.94
C LEU A 69 1.75 -11.35 -19.20
N GLY A 70 2.63 -12.11 -19.84
CA GLY A 70 3.37 -13.19 -19.21
C GLY A 70 4.69 -12.71 -18.57
N PRO A 71 5.33 -13.55 -17.72
CA PRO A 71 6.58 -13.19 -17.05
C PRO A 71 7.75 -12.95 -18.00
N GLU A 72 7.71 -13.50 -19.21
CA GLU A 72 8.71 -13.33 -20.28
C GLU A 72 8.85 -11.88 -20.73
N ILE A 73 7.83 -11.03 -20.51
CA ILE A 73 7.88 -9.60 -20.84
C ILE A 73 9.04 -8.89 -20.13
N GLY A 74 9.47 -9.40 -18.98
CA GLY A 74 10.60 -8.86 -18.24
C GLY A 74 11.95 -8.95 -18.96
N ALA A 75 12.08 -9.81 -19.96
CA ALA A 75 13.26 -9.90 -20.83
C ALA A 75 13.27 -8.83 -21.94
N ASN A 76 12.17 -8.15 -22.16
CA ASN A 76 12.04 -7.11 -23.17
C ASN A 76 12.58 -5.78 -22.63
N SER A 77 13.68 -5.28 -23.21
CA SER A 77 14.32 -4.03 -22.76
C SER A 77 13.44 -2.80 -22.95
N HIS A 78 12.63 -2.74 -23.98
CA HIS A 78 11.70 -1.62 -24.21
C HIS A 78 10.59 -1.59 -23.15
N PHE A 79 10.05 -2.76 -22.78
CA PHE A 79 9.12 -2.82 -21.65
C PHE A 79 9.77 -2.33 -20.34
N VAL A 80 11.01 -2.77 -20.07
CA VAL A 80 11.76 -2.33 -18.89
C VAL A 80 11.97 -0.82 -18.88
N ASP A 81 12.27 -0.21 -20.05
CA ASP A 81 12.41 1.24 -20.18
C ASP A 81 11.10 1.98 -19.95
N ILE A 82 9.97 1.48 -20.45
CA ILE A 82 8.65 2.06 -20.18
C ILE A 82 8.34 2.01 -18.67
N VAL A 83 8.50 0.85 -18.03
CA VAL A 83 8.16 0.70 -16.61
C VAL A 83 9.20 1.32 -15.67
N ALA A 84 10.37 1.70 -16.19
CA ALA A 84 11.33 2.57 -15.52
C ALA A 84 10.98 4.06 -15.64
N GLY A 85 10.15 4.42 -16.61
CA GLY A 85 9.87 5.80 -16.97
C GLY A 85 10.97 6.44 -17.84
N ASN A 86 11.83 5.63 -18.48
CA ASN A 86 12.83 6.08 -19.43
C ASN A 86 12.20 6.35 -20.81
N ASP A 87 11.16 5.60 -21.14
CA ASP A 87 10.41 5.78 -22.38
C ASP A 87 8.91 5.99 -22.08
N ALA A 88 8.21 6.51 -23.06
CA ALA A 88 6.78 6.82 -22.97
C ALA A 88 5.95 5.79 -23.74
N VAL A 89 4.76 5.52 -23.24
CA VAL A 89 3.78 4.73 -23.98
C VAL A 89 3.31 5.51 -25.19
N PRO A 90 3.46 5.00 -26.43
CA PRO A 90 3.10 5.71 -27.64
C PRO A 90 1.63 6.15 -27.65
N GLY A 91 1.39 7.44 -27.89
CA GLY A 91 0.04 8.01 -28.00
C GLY A 91 -0.69 8.24 -26.67
N VAL A 92 -0.10 7.87 -25.54
CA VAL A 92 -0.69 7.97 -24.19
C VAL A 92 0.05 9.04 -23.38
N PRO A 93 -0.53 10.20 -23.08
CA PRO A 93 0.10 11.21 -22.23
C PRO A 93 0.13 10.71 -20.78
N SER A 94 1.29 10.81 -20.13
CA SER A 94 1.38 10.56 -18.68
C SER A 94 0.78 11.73 -17.90
N LEU A 95 0.14 11.38 -16.77
CA LEU A 95 -0.55 12.33 -15.90
C LEU A 95 -0.02 12.23 -14.47
N ALA A 96 -0.14 13.32 -13.72
CA ALA A 96 -0.03 13.34 -12.26
C ALA A 96 -1.35 13.82 -11.67
N HIS A 97 -1.86 13.12 -10.67
CA HIS A 97 -3.11 13.41 -10.02
C HIS A 97 -2.91 14.49 -8.95
N ARG A 98 -3.80 15.49 -8.95
CA ARG A 98 -3.90 16.51 -7.92
C ARG A 98 -4.88 16.05 -6.85
N TYR A 99 -4.46 16.08 -5.60
CA TYR A 99 -5.32 15.88 -4.44
C TYR A 99 -4.80 16.70 -3.26
N GLY A 100 -5.60 16.89 -2.26
CA GLY A 100 -5.21 17.43 -0.97
C GLY A 100 -5.25 16.34 0.09
N GLY A 101 -5.37 16.71 1.34
CA GLY A 101 -5.64 15.74 2.39
C GLY A 101 -5.29 16.23 3.77
N HIS A 102 -5.85 15.55 4.77
CA HIS A 102 -5.49 15.72 6.15
C HIS A 102 -4.38 14.74 6.51
N GLN A 103 -3.20 15.27 6.82
CA GLN A 103 -2.06 14.49 7.31
C GLN A 103 -1.92 14.70 8.81
N PHE A 104 -1.79 13.63 9.58
CA PHE A 104 -1.74 13.67 11.06
C PHE A 104 -2.87 14.48 11.70
N GLY A 105 -4.03 14.59 11.04
CA GLY A 105 -5.20 15.31 11.53
C GLY A 105 -5.30 16.79 11.11
N PHE A 106 -4.30 17.31 10.43
CA PHE A 106 -4.26 18.70 9.95
C PHE A 106 -4.41 18.76 8.43
N TRP A 107 -5.12 19.75 7.92
CA TRP A 107 -5.23 19.98 6.49
C TRP A 107 -3.86 20.40 5.92
N ALA A 108 -3.31 19.56 5.03
CA ALA A 108 -1.98 19.73 4.44
C ALA A 108 -2.00 20.46 3.08
N GLU A 109 -3.13 21.06 2.72
CA GLU A 109 -3.34 21.77 1.45
C GLU A 109 -3.11 20.88 0.23
N GLN A 110 -2.58 21.45 -0.87
CA GLN A 110 -2.28 20.69 -2.07
C GLN A 110 -1.13 19.72 -1.85
N LEU A 111 -1.46 18.47 -2.01
CA LEU A 111 -0.53 17.34 -2.15
C LEU A 111 -0.46 16.94 -3.64
N GLY A 112 -0.66 15.68 -3.94
CA GLY A 112 -0.71 15.15 -5.29
C GLY A 112 0.38 14.12 -5.53
N ASP A 113 0.40 13.57 -6.73
CA ASP A 113 1.37 12.56 -7.16
C ASP A 113 2.77 13.16 -7.33
N GLY A 114 3.42 13.54 -6.23
CA GLY A 114 4.72 14.23 -6.22
C GLY A 114 5.90 13.41 -6.74
N ARG A 115 5.73 12.10 -6.88
CA ARG A 115 6.74 11.17 -7.44
C ARG A 115 6.10 10.02 -8.22
N ALA A 116 4.85 10.19 -8.65
CA ALA A 116 4.13 9.15 -9.37
C ALA A 116 3.57 9.69 -10.69
N HIS A 117 3.59 8.84 -11.72
CA HIS A 117 3.10 9.14 -13.04
C HIS A 117 2.11 8.08 -13.47
N LEU A 118 0.85 8.47 -13.72
CA LEU A 118 -0.14 7.63 -14.36
C LEU A 118 0.22 7.56 -15.85
N ILE A 119 0.62 6.39 -16.32
CA ILE A 119 1.13 6.19 -17.68
C ILE A 119 0.08 5.62 -18.65
N GLY A 120 -1.11 5.34 -18.16
CA GLY A 120 -2.25 4.89 -18.96
C GLY A 120 -3.22 4.02 -18.20
N GLU A 121 -4.25 3.62 -18.91
CA GLU A 121 -5.28 2.68 -18.50
C GLU A 121 -5.25 1.49 -19.45
N TYR A 122 -5.51 0.31 -18.93
CA TYR A 122 -5.59 -0.93 -19.68
C TYR A 122 -6.88 -1.67 -19.36
N THR A 123 -7.57 -2.14 -20.40
CA THR A 123 -8.71 -3.06 -20.24
C THR A 123 -8.28 -4.43 -20.71
N ASN A 124 -8.22 -5.38 -19.78
CA ASN A 124 -7.75 -6.73 -20.06
C ASN A 124 -8.77 -7.56 -20.86
N SER A 125 -8.36 -8.76 -21.26
CA SER A 125 -9.21 -9.71 -22.02
C SER A 125 -10.46 -10.11 -21.25
N GLY A 126 -10.45 -10.03 -19.92
CA GLY A 126 -11.62 -10.25 -19.05
C GLY A 126 -12.58 -9.05 -18.97
N GLY A 127 -12.22 -7.90 -19.57
CA GLY A 127 -13.00 -6.66 -19.51
C GLY A 127 -12.74 -5.83 -18.25
N GLU A 128 -11.76 -6.19 -17.41
CA GLU A 128 -11.40 -5.43 -16.23
C GLU A 128 -10.46 -4.27 -16.61
N ARG A 129 -10.73 -3.10 -16.05
CA ARG A 129 -9.94 -1.89 -16.27
C ARG A 129 -8.91 -1.68 -15.14
N TRP A 130 -7.69 -1.39 -15.54
CA TRP A 130 -6.56 -1.14 -14.64
C TRP A 130 -5.85 0.16 -15.01
N GLU A 131 -5.61 1.01 -14.03
CA GLU A 131 -4.78 2.20 -14.15
C GLU A 131 -3.33 1.85 -13.78
N LEU A 132 -2.39 2.22 -14.67
CA LEU A 132 -0.96 1.94 -14.52
C LEU A 132 -0.24 3.17 -14.01
N GLN A 133 0.38 3.05 -12.84
CA GLN A 133 1.09 4.17 -12.20
C GLN A 133 2.53 3.79 -11.85
N LEU A 134 3.49 4.59 -12.32
CA LEU A 134 4.91 4.50 -11.94
C LEU A 134 5.15 5.32 -10.67
N LYS A 135 5.63 4.70 -9.60
CA LYS A 135 6.03 5.41 -8.37
C LYS A 135 7.55 5.47 -8.24
N GLY A 136 8.08 6.68 -8.17
CA GLY A 136 9.52 6.96 -8.13
C GLY A 136 10.13 7.40 -9.44
N SER A 137 9.31 7.67 -10.46
CA SER A 137 9.73 7.94 -11.83
C SER A 137 10.10 9.41 -12.14
N GLY A 138 10.22 10.25 -11.12
CA GLY A 138 10.71 11.62 -11.27
C GLY A 138 9.74 12.69 -10.79
N ARG A 139 10.13 13.94 -10.99
CA ARG A 139 9.38 15.12 -10.55
C ARG A 139 8.09 15.32 -11.32
N THR A 140 7.09 15.85 -10.59
CA THR A 140 5.82 16.35 -11.10
C THR A 140 5.56 17.75 -10.54
N PRO A 141 4.53 18.46 -10.98
CA PRO A 141 4.13 19.73 -10.36
C PRO A 141 3.86 19.65 -8.85
N TYR A 142 3.62 18.46 -8.31
CA TYR A 142 3.26 18.20 -6.92
C TYR A 142 4.43 17.70 -6.06
N SER A 143 5.66 17.69 -6.57
CA SER A 143 6.84 17.17 -5.84
C SER A 143 7.29 18.01 -4.66
N ARG A 144 6.75 19.21 -4.47
CA ARG A 144 7.16 20.16 -3.42
C ARG A 144 8.69 20.35 -3.44
N TYR A 145 9.39 19.92 -2.41
CA TYR A 145 10.86 20.01 -2.31
C TYR A 145 11.57 18.71 -2.76
N GLY A 146 10.82 17.66 -3.08
CA GLY A 146 11.36 16.35 -3.44
C GLY A 146 11.96 16.31 -4.86
N ASP A 147 12.82 15.32 -5.08
CA ASP A 147 13.40 15.02 -6.41
C ASP A 147 12.48 14.12 -7.25
N GLY A 148 11.37 13.64 -6.69
CA GLY A 148 10.43 12.75 -7.35
C GLY A 148 10.91 11.29 -7.49
N ARG A 149 12.04 10.93 -6.87
CA ARG A 149 12.56 9.55 -6.89
C ARG A 149 12.11 8.75 -5.68
N ALA A 150 11.96 7.44 -5.87
CA ALA A 150 11.90 6.47 -4.78
C ALA A 150 13.25 5.75 -4.65
N VAL A 151 13.49 5.14 -3.50
CA VAL A 151 14.71 4.38 -3.22
C VAL A 151 14.42 2.90 -3.06
N VAL A 152 15.44 2.05 -3.25
CA VAL A 152 15.29 0.59 -3.24
C VAL A 152 14.58 0.10 -1.97
N ARG A 153 15.01 0.52 -0.78
CA ARG A 153 14.43 0.03 0.49
C ARG A 153 12.92 0.28 0.61
N SER A 154 12.42 1.45 0.16
CA SER A 154 10.99 1.76 0.21
C SER A 154 10.22 1.05 -0.90
N SER A 155 10.83 0.92 -2.08
CA SER A 155 10.21 0.28 -3.24
C SER A 155 10.09 -1.24 -3.08
N VAL A 156 11.09 -1.90 -2.48
CA VAL A 156 11.02 -3.32 -2.10
C VAL A 156 9.89 -3.55 -1.10
N ARG A 157 9.76 -2.69 -0.07
CA ARG A 157 8.67 -2.83 0.90
C ARG A 157 7.30 -2.70 0.24
N GLU A 158 7.11 -1.68 -0.58
CA GLU A 158 5.83 -1.46 -1.27
C GLU A 158 5.50 -2.62 -2.20
N PHE A 159 6.47 -3.07 -3.01
CA PHE A 159 6.29 -4.18 -3.93
C PHE A 159 5.87 -5.46 -3.21
N LEU A 160 6.61 -5.88 -2.20
CA LEU A 160 6.32 -7.09 -1.44
C LEU A 160 5.01 -7.00 -0.66
N CYS A 161 4.76 -5.85 -0.01
CA CYS A 161 3.55 -5.70 0.80
C CYS A 161 2.29 -5.68 -0.05
N SER A 162 2.28 -4.99 -1.18
CA SER A 162 1.14 -4.99 -2.10
C SER A 162 0.74 -6.41 -2.50
N GLU A 163 1.70 -7.22 -2.91
CA GLU A 163 1.43 -8.60 -3.33
C GLU A 163 1.07 -9.49 -2.13
N ALA A 164 1.79 -9.41 -1.00
CA ALA A 164 1.45 -10.15 0.21
C ALA A 164 0.00 -9.88 0.67
N MET A 165 -0.42 -8.61 0.71
CA MET A 165 -1.77 -8.23 1.10
C MET A 165 -2.83 -8.77 0.15
N HIS A 166 -2.54 -8.81 -1.15
CA HIS A 166 -3.42 -9.45 -2.12
C HIS A 166 -3.65 -10.93 -1.80
N TYR A 167 -2.58 -11.70 -1.56
CA TYR A 167 -2.68 -13.13 -1.25
C TYR A 167 -3.24 -13.41 0.15
N LEU A 168 -3.13 -12.47 1.08
CA LEU A 168 -3.83 -12.50 2.37
C LEU A 168 -5.32 -12.16 2.26
N GLY A 169 -5.83 -11.88 1.04
CA GLY A 169 -7.24 -11.55 0.81
C GLY A 169 -7.63 -10.12 1.19
N VAL A 170 -6.66 -9.24 1.41
CA VAL A 170 -6.91 -7.82 1.68
C VAL A 170 -7.03 -7.07 0.35
N PRO A 171 -8.12 -6.34 0.08
CA PRO A 171 -8.22 -5.49 -1.10
C PRO A 171 -7.06 -4.48 -1.13
N THR A 172 -6.29 -4.49 -2.22
CA THR A 172 -5.04 -3.72 -2.32
C THR A 172 -4.73 -3.34 -3.76
N SER A 173 -3.95 -2.26 -3.94
CA SER A 173 -3.25 -2.04 -5.20
C SER A 173 -2.27 -3.18 -5.45
N ARG A 174 -2.01 -3.50 -6.70
CA ARG A 174 -1.04 -4.52 -7.10
C ARG A 174 0.29 -3.86 -7.48
N ALA A 175 1.38 -4.59 -7.31
CA ALA A 175 2.71 -4.17 -7.74
C ALA A 175 3.22 -5.13 -8.82
N ALA A 176 3.22 -4.66 -10.08
CA ALA A 176 3.53 -5.52 -11.22
C ALA A 176 5.03 -5.68 -11.44
N THR A 177 5.79 -4.60 -11.32
CA THR A 177 7.26 -4.64 -11.50
C THR A 177 7.98 -3.74 -10.51
N LEU A 178 9.20 -4.13 -10.16
CA LEU A 178 10.19 -3.33 -9.46
C LEU A 178 11.43 -3.18 -10.33
N VAL A 179 11.73 -1.96 -10.75
CA VAL A 179 12.94 -1.62 -11.53
C VAL A 179 13.90 -0.84 -10.64
N ILE A 180 15.19 -1.14 -10.72
CA ILE A 180 16.26 -0.47 -9.98
C ILE A 180 17.23 0.18 -10.96
N SER A 181 17.66 1.41 -10.67
CA SER A 181 18.70 2.12 -11.38
C SER A 181 19.98 2.24 -10.54
N ASP A 182 21.11 2.40 -11.24
CA ASP A 182 22.38 2.75 -10.58
C ASP A 182 22.48 4.25 -10.24
N ASP A 183 21.52 5.07 -10.66
CA ASP A 183 21.39 6.46 -10.21
C ASP A 183 21.26 6.52 -8.69
N ARG A 184 21.98 7.46 -8.09
CA ARG A 184 21.98 7.68 -6.63
C ARG A 184 21.18 8.91 -6.28
N VAL A 185 20.37 8.78 -5.22
CA VAL A 185 19.61 9.87 -4.61
C VAL A 185 19.95 9.97 -3.13
N VAL A 186 20.13 11.18 -2.64
CA VAL A 186 20.50 11.42 -1.24
C VAL A 186 19.24 11.44 -0.39
N ARG A 187 19.24 10.67 0.70
CA ARG A 187 18.14 10.59 1.67
C ARG A 187 18.67 10.66 3.10
N ASP A 188 18.08 11.51 3.89
CA ASP A 188 18.14 11.47 5.35
C ASP A 188 16.86 10.78 5.85
N ALA A 189 16.95 9.47 6.01
CA ALA A 189 15.78 8.62 6.26
C ALA A 189 15.09 8.90 7.61
N PHE A 190 15.85 9.39 8.58
CA PHE A 190 15.38 9.62 9.95
C PHE A 190 15.45 11.09 10.38
N TYR A 191 15.79 11.98 9.43
CA TYR A 191 15.97 13.42 9.69
C TYR A 191 16.94 13.71 10.82
N ASP A 192 18.01 12.89 10.92
CA ASP A 192 19.02 12.94 11.97
C ASP A 192 20.33 13.61 11.53
N GLY A 193 20.33 14.21 10.33
CA GLY A 193 21.48 14.90 9.74
C GLY A 193 22.53 13.95 9.14
N ARG A 194 22.21 12.68 8.93
CA ARG A 194 23.07 11.65 8.34
C ARG A 194 22.58 11.18 6.98
N PRO A 195 22.61 12.02 5.93
CA PRO A 195 22.12 11.65 4.60
C PRO A 195 23.00 10.55 3.98
N VAL A 196 22.33 9.59 3.32
CA VAL A 196 22.96 8.47 2.61
C VAL A 196 22.58 8.53 1.13
N ALA A 197 23.54 8.21 0.25
CA ALA A 197 23.28 8.05 -1.17
C ALA A 197 22.75 6.64 -1.45
N GLU A 198 21.44 6.54 -1.72
CA GLU A 198 20.75 5.29 -1.99
C GLU A 198 20.47 5.11 -3.48
N ARG A 199 20.36 3.88 -3.98
CA ARG A 199 19.94 3.59 -5.36
C ARG A 199 18.47 3.99 -5.57
N ALA A 200 18.18 4.56 -6.73
CA ALA A 200 16.83 4.88 -7.15
C ALA A 200 16.10 3.64 -7.67
N ALA A 201 14.78 3.62 -7.49
CA ALA A 201 13.92 2.55 -7.97
C ALA A 201 12.55 3.08 -8.41
N VAL A 202 11.85 2.29 -9.23
CA VAL A 202 10.47 2.56 -9.66
C VAL A 202 9.64 1.30 -9.47
N VAL A 203 8.43 1.46 -8.94
CA VAL A 203 7.42 0.40 -8.87
C VAL A 203 6.31 0.71 -9.87
N LEU A 204 6.01 -0.22 -10.77
CA LEU A 204 4.77 -0.20 -11.54
C LEU A 204 3.65 -0.71 -10.66
N ARG A 205 2.72 0.16 -10.30
CA ARG A 205 1.54 -0.15 -9.51
C ARG A 205 0.31 -0.22 -10.41
N LEU A 206 -0.61 -1.11 -10.05
CA LEU A 206 -1.90 -1.28 -10.73
C LEU A 206 -3.03 -1.11 -9.72
N ALA A 207 -4.04 -0.36 -10.09
CA ALA A 207 -5.31 -0.27 -9.37
C ALA A 207 -6.44 -0.02 -10.37
N PRO A 208 -7.68 -0.41 -10.06
CA PRO A 208 -8.81 -0.04 -10.89
C PRO A 208 -9.03 1.49 -10.96
N CYS A 209 -8.58 2.21 -9.90
CA CYS A 209 -8.64 3.66 -9.83
C CYS A 209 -7.68 4.19 -8.75
N TRP A 210 -7.05 5.35 -8.99
CA TRP A 210 -6.17 6.04 -8.03
C TRP A 210 -6.82 7.23 -7.32
N PHE A 211 -8.12 7.47 -7.47
CA PHE A 211 -8.80 8.52 -6.71
C PHE A 211 -8.81 8.20 -5.21
N ARG A 212 -8.63 9.25 -4.39
CA ARG A 212 -8.47 9.22 -2.94
C ARG A 212 -9.50 10.11 -2.25
N PHE A 213 -9.73 9.95 -0.97
CA PHE A 213 -10.56 10.90 -0.20
C PHE A 213 -10.05 12.33 -0.37
N GLY A 214 -8.74 12.52 -0.36
CA GLY A 214 -8.09 13.81 -0.58
C GLY A 214 -8.36 14.44 -1.95
N SER A 215 -8.78 13.67 -2.96
CA SER A 215 -9.23 14.21 -4.24
C SER A 215 -10.53 15.00 -4.09
N PHE A 216 -11.47 14.47 -3.31
CA PHE A 216 -12.75 15.13 -3.00
C PHE A 216 -12.55 16.33 -2.09
N GLU A 217 -11.72 16.20 -1.05
CA GLU A 217 -11.41 17.29 -0.13
C GLU A 217 -10.80 18.49 -0.84
N MET A 218 -9.94 18.25 -1.83
CA MET A 218 -9.30 19.30 -2.60
C MET A 218 -10.31 20.09 -3.45
N LEU A 219 -11.21 19.36 -4.14
CA LEU A 219 -12.26 20.00 -4.95
C LEU A 219 -13.28 20.74 -4.08
N ALA A 220 -13.65 20.18 -2.93
CA ALA A 220 -14.54 20.86 -1.98
C ALA A 220 -13.90 22.15 -1.44
N THR A 221 -12.61 22.13 -1.12
CA THR A 221 -11.87 23.30 -0.64
C THR A 221 -11.74 24.38 -1.71
N ASP A 222 -11.60 23.99 -2.98
CA ASP A 222 -11.58 24.93 -4.11
C ASP A 222 -12.97 25.50 -4.44
N GLY A 223 -14.06 24.95 -3.89
CA GLY A 223 -15.44 25.27 -4.24
C GLY A 223 -15.85 24.72 -5.61
N ASP A 224 -15.11 23.77 -6.15
CA ASP A 224 -15.33 23.16 -7.47
C ASP A 224 -16.35 22.02 -7.37
N THR A 225 -17.62 22.39 -7.23
CA THR A 225 -18.73 21.44 -7.03
C THR A 225 -19.06 20.61 -8.27
N GLU A 226 -18.70 21.08 -9.48
CA GLU A 226 -18.95 20.33 -10.71
C GLU A 226 -18.01 19.10 -10.80
N ASN A 227 -16.73 19.30 -10.61
CA ASN A 227 -15.75 18.21 -10.61
C ASN A 227 -15.88 17.30 -9.38
N LEU A 228 -16.30 17.86 -8.24
CA LEU A 228 -16.62 17.09 -7.04
C LEU A 228 -17.77 16.10 -7.29
N ARG A 229 -18.81 16.49 -8.03
CA ARG A 229 -19.94 15.60 -8.39
C ARG A 229 -19.51 14.48 -9.30
N LEU A 230 -18.69 14.75 -10.32
CA LEU A 230 -18.16 13.74 -11.23
C LEU A 230 -17.35 12.66 -10.49
N LEU A 231 -16.65 13.06 -9.43
CA LEU A 231 -15.83 12.15 -8.64
C LEU A 231 -16.65 11.32 -7.62
N ALA A 232 -17.81 11.81 -7.17
CA ALA A 232 -18.63 11.18 -6.13
C ALA A 232 -19.30 9.86 -6.56
N ASP A 233 -19.42 9.59 -7.86
CA ASP A 233 -20.06 8.38 -8.38
C ASP A 233 -19.22 7.09 -8.21
N TYR A 234 -18.04 7.15 -7.56
CA TYR A 234 -17.08 6.05 -7.33
C TYR A 234 -16.77 5.82 -5.84
N TRP A 235 -17.08 4.66 -5.20
CA TRP A 235 -16.93 4.43 -3.74
C TRP A 235 -16.14 3.18 -3.29
N CYS A 236 -15.27 3.27 -2.26
CA CYS A 236 -15.15 2.67 -0.90
C CYS A 236 -13.75 2.49 -0.32
N GLY A 237 -13.57 2.60 1.01
CA GLY A 237 -12.33 2.78 1.73
C GLY A 237 -11.72 1.60 2.52
N PHE A 238 -10.41 1.68 2.92
CA PHE A 238 -9.64 0.76 3.77
C PHE A 238 -8.49 1.47 4.52
N ALA A 239 -7.80 0.80 5.54
CA ALA A 239 -6.82 1.37 6.47
C ALA A 239 -5.40 0.76 6.45
N HIS A 240 -4.35 1.57 6.73
CA HIS A 240 -2.97 1.15 7.01
C HIS A 240 -2.23 2.17 7.88
N GLY A 241 -1.06 1.85 8.45
CA GLY A 241 -0.32 2.65 9.45
C GLY A 241 -0.01 4.11 9.13
N VAL A 242 -0.41 4.65 7.98
CA VAL A 242 -0.45 6.08 7.65
C VAL A 242 -1.82 6.39 7.06
N MET A 243 -2.84 6.44 7.90
CA MET A 243 -4.24 6.62 7.50
C MET A 243 -4.59 8.09 7.33
N ASN A 244 -3.81 8.80 6.56
CA ASN A 244 -4.16 10.13 6.07
C ASN A 244 -5.33 10.02 5.08
N THR A 245 -6.12 11.07 4.88
CA THR A 245 -7.20 11.06 3.89
C THR A 245 -6.68 10.94 2.46
N ASP A 246 -5.46 11.38 2.20
CA ASP A 246 -4.76 11.19 0.92
C ASP A 246 -4.23 9.76 0.70
N ASN A 247 -4.27 8.91 1.73
CA ASN A 247 -3.96 7.48 1.65
C ASN A 247 -5.20 6.58 1.72
N MET A 248 -6.40 7.16 1.63
CA MET A 248 -7.65 6.42 1.60
C MET A 248 -8.19 6.36 0.17
N SER A 249 -8.20 5.16 -0.41
CA SER A 249 -8.81 4.91 -1.71
C SER A 249 -10.33 4.93 -1.63
N ILE A 250 -10.97 5.44 -2.66
CA ILE A 250 -12.43 5.38 -2.79
C ILE A 250 -12.94 4.00 -3.22
N LEU A 251 -12.07 3.08 -3.58
CA LEU A 251 -12.40 1.72 -4.03
C LEU A 251 -12.23 0.64 -2.95
N SER A 252 -12.11 0.97 -1.69
CA SER A 252 -11.83 0.01 -0.61
C SER A 252 -10.52 -0.77 -0.79
N ILE A 253 -9.57 -0.25 -1.56
CA ILE A 253 -8.25 -0.86 -1.71
C ILE A 253 -7.20 -0.14 -0.89
N THR A 254 -6.25 -0.89 -0.37
CA THR A 254 -5.09 -0.33 0.33
C THR A 254 -4.10 0.20 -0.69
N ILE A 255 -3.60 1.41 -0.45
CA ILE A 255 -2.64 2.09 -1.31
C ILE A 255 -1.50 2.71 -0.50
N ASP A 256 -0.38 2.98 -1.16
CA ASP A 256 0.74 3.74 -0.59
C ASP A 256 1.36 3.12 0.67
N TYR A 257 1.80 1.87 0.57
CA TYR A 257 2.54 1.18 1.63
C TYR A 257 3.86 1.89 1.94
N GLY A 258 3.79 2.87 2.84
CA GLY A 258 4.92 3.61 3.38
C GLY A 258 5.54 2.90 4.59
N PRO A 259 5.56 3.54 5.76
CA PRO A 259 5.99 2.93 7.00
C PRO A 259 4.88 2.06 7.60
N PHE A 260 4.48 1.00 6.93
CA PHE A 260 3.57 0.00 7.47
C PHE A 260 4.32 -0.99 8.38
N GLY A 261 3.59 -1.67 9.24
CA GLY A 261 4.10 -2.78 10.04
C GLY A 261 3.01 -3.83 10.28
N PHE A 262 3.45 -5.06 10.53
CA PHE A 262 2.61 -6.09 11.09
C PHE A 262 2.89 -6.18 12.57
N LEU A 263 1.90 -6.57 13.37
CA LEU A 263 2.12 -6.86 14.77
C LEU A 263 2.96 -8.12 14.91
N ASP A 264 4.09 -8.00 15.62
CA ASP A 264 4.75 -9.15 16.20
C ASP A 264 3.99 -9.56 17.49
N ALA A 265 4.26 -8.91 18.60
CA ALA A 265 3.42 -8.98 19.78
C ALA A 265 2.13 -8.18 19.60
N TYR A 266 1.06 -8.57 20.30
CA TYR A 266 -0.15 -7.76 20.32
C TYR A 266 0.07 -6.49 21.16
N GLU A 267 0.26 -5.39 20.48
CA GLU A 267 0.45 -4.06 21.08
C GLU A 267 -0.58 -3.09 20.46
N PRO A 268 -1.68 -2.74 21.16
CA PRO A 268 -2.68 -1.80 20.63
C PRO A 268 -2.09 -0.44 20.26
N ASP A 269 -1.07 -0.02 20.99
CA ASP A 269 -0.38 1.26 20.78
C ASP A 269 0.80 1.15 19.79
N PHE A 270 0.96 0.02 19.11
CA PHE A 270 1.99 -0.14 18.10
C PHE A 270 1.87 0.90 16.98
N VAL A 271 2.93 1.68 16.77
CA VAL A 271 3.05 2.73 15.75
C VAL A 271 4.15 2.35 14.77
N PRO A 272 3.83 1.87 13.56
CA PRO A 272 4.85 1.50 12.58
C PRO A 272 5.58 2.71 11.98
N ASN A 273 5.02 3.90 12.09
CA ASN A 273 5.54 5.12 11.49
C ASN A 273 6.32 5.93 12.51
N HIS A 274 7.65 5.99 12.33
CA HIS A 274 8.52 6.79 13.20
C HIS A 274 8.19 8.30 13.24
N SER A 275 7.51 8.81 12.22
CA SER A 275 7.10 10.24 12.17
C SER A 275 5.75 10.50 12.84
N ASP A 276 5.11 9.49 13.42
CA ASP A 276 3.85 9.61 14.15
C ASP A 276 4.08 9.68 15.67
N ASP A 277 4.69 10.77 16.11
CA ASP A 277 5.07 10.98 17.52
C ASP A 277 3.89 10.92 18.50
N MET A 278 2.67 11.16 18.00
CA MET A 278 1.44 11.17 18.81
C MET A 278 0.68 9.85 18.77
N GLY A 279 1.17 8.84 18.05
CA GLY A 279 0.50 7.55 17.90
C GLY A 279 -0.89 7.63 17.26
N ARG A 280 -1.12 8.64 16.42
CA ARG A 280 -2.44 8.85 15.77
C ARG A 280 -2.86 7.63 14.98
N TYR A 281 -1.93 6.96 14.31
CA TYR A 281 -2.15 5.81 13.44
C TYR A 281 -1.70 4.51 14.10
N SER A 282 -1.69 4.45 15.43
CA SER A 282 -1.46 3.19 16.14
C SER A 282 -2.49 2.13 15.76
N TYR A 283 -2.13 0.87 15.90
CA TYR A 283 -3.00 -0.26 15.54
C TYR A 283 -4.40 -0.14 16.15
N GLY A 284 -4.49 0.13 17.44
CA GLY A 284 -5.77 0.27 18.15
C GLY A 284 -6.58 1.50 17.77
N ASN A 285 -5.95 2.53 17.19
CA ASN A 285 -6.64 3.75 16.76
C ASN A 285 -7.23 3.67 15.34
N GLN A 286 -6.98 2.62 14.58
CA GLN A 286 -7.34 2.55 13.17
C GLN A 286 -8.84 2.71 12.92
N GLU A 287 -9.69 2.12 13.76
CA GLU A 287 -11.15 2.30 13.70
C GLU A 287 -11.53 3.78 13.81
N ARG A 288 -11.05 4.45 14.85
CA ARG A 288 -11.35 5.86 15.13
C ARG A 288 -10.88 6.78 14.00
N VAL A 289 -9.70 6.51 13.45
CA VAL A 289 -9.15 7.29 12.34
C VAL A 289 -9.90 7.00 11.05
N GLY A 290 -10.28 5.77 10.78
CA GLY A 290 -11.14 5.40 9.65
C GLY A 290 -12.47 6.16 9.68
N ARG A 291 -13.16 6.15 10.83
CA ARG A 291 -14.39 6.93 11.03
C ARG A 291 -14.19 8.41 10.80
N TRP A 292 -13.11 8.99 11.33
CA TRP A 292 -12.76 10.40 11.14
C TRP A 292 -12.49 10.73 9.66
N ASN A 293 -11.80 9.84 8.91
CA ASN A 293 -11.55 10.03 7.48
C ASN A 293 -12.85 10.02 6.67
N ILE A 294 -13.80 9.15 7.00
CA ILE A 294 -15.14 9.12 6.38
C ILE A 294 -15.92 10.41 6.71
N GLU A 295 -15.78 10.93 7.91
CA GLU A 295 -16.36 12.24 8.29
C GLU A 295 -15.81 13.36 7.41
N LYS A 296 -14.49 13.37 7.12
CA LYS A 296 -13.86 14.34 6.22
C LYS A 296 -14.36 14.21 4.79
N LEU A 297 -14.47 12.97 4.29
CA LEU A 297 -15.08 12.71 2.98
C LEU A 297 -16.55 13.21 2.95
N GLY A 298 -17.34 12.88 3.98
CA GLY A 298 -18.72 13.34 4.08
C GLY A 298 -18.83 14.87 4.12
N ALA A 299 -17.93 15.54 4.84
CA ALA A 299 -17.87 17.00 4.85
C ALA A 299 -17.54 17.58 3.46
N ALA A 300 -16.62 16.94 2.73
CA ALA A 300 -16.27 17.33 1.37
C ALA A 300 -17.44 17.15 0.39
N LEU A 301 -18.21 16.08 0.54
CA LEU A 301 -19.37 15.78 -0.31
C LEU A 301 -20.63 16.58 0.05
N ARG A 302 -20.66 17.16 1.24
CA ARG A 302 -21.84 17.91 1.76
C ARG A 302 -22.41 18.95 0.79
N PRO A 303 -21.60 19.75 0.05
CA PRO A 303 -22.13 20.71 -0.92
C PRO A 303 -22.94 20.11 -2.07
N LEU A 304 -22.81 18.80 -2.31
CA LEU A 304 -23.52 18.08 -3.36
C LEU A 304 -24.88 17.52 -2.88
N LEU A 305 -25.08 17.46 -1.56
CA LEU A 305 -26.27 16.86 -0.98
C LEU A 305 -27.42 17.86 -0.89
N PRO A 306 -28.66 17.48 -1.24
CA PRO A 306 -29.85 18.27 -0.89
C PRO A 306 -29.91 18.52 0.63
N ALA A 307 -30.44 19.66 1.03
CA ALA A 307 -30.48 20.08 2.44
C ALA A 307 -31.17 19.05 3.35
N GLU A 308 -32.20 18.37 2.87
CA GLU A 308 -32.94 17.31 3.55
C GLU A 308 -32.09 16.02 3.74
N GLN A 309 -31.06 15.81 2.93
CA GLN A 309 -30.18 14.64 3.01
C GLN A 309 -28.91 14.90 3.82
N ALA A 310 -28.60 16.16 4.12
CA ALA A 310 -27.39 16.52 4.86
C ALA A 310 -27.30 15.85 6.26
N GLY A 311 -28.46 15.53 6.87
CA GLY A 311 -28.55 14.78 8.12
C GLY A 311 -28.16 13.30 8.02
N GLN A 312 -28.22 12.70 6.83
CA GLN A 312 -27.90 11.28 6.61
C GLN A 312 -26.40 10.97 6.74
N LEU A 313 -25.55 11.98 6.71
CA LEU A 313 -24.10 11.80 6.97
C LEU A 313 -23.82 11.21 8.36
N GLY A 314 -24.61 11.60 9.38
CA GLY A 314 -24.53 11.01 10.71
C GLY A 314 -24.86 9.51 10.69
N THR A 315 -25.94 9.13 10.01
CA THR A 315 -26.35 7.72 9.84
C THR A 315 -25.27 6.91 9.12
N ALA A 316 -24.59 7.45 8.10
CA ALA A 316 -23.52 6.78 7.40
C ALA A 316 -22.29 6.55 8.31
N LEU A 317 -21.98 7.50 9.21
CA LEU A 317 -20.90 7.34 10.19
C LEU A 317 -21.22 6.29 11.26
N ASP A 318 -22.48 6.21 11.69
CA ASP A 318 -22.94 5.20 12.63
C ASP A 318 -22.92 3.81 11.98
N ALA A 319 -23.36 3.71 10.71
CA ALA A 319 -23.29 2.47 9.93
C ALA A 319 -21.84 1.96 9.77
N TYR A 320 -20.85 2.86 9.60
CA TYR A 320 -19.45 2.46 9.61
C TYR A 320 -19.03 1.81 10.95
N THR A 321 -19.41 2.43 12.07
CA THR A 321 -19.07 1.92 13.41
C THR A 321 -19.71 0.55 13.65
N GLU A 322 -20.98 0.38 13.26
CA GLU A 322 -21.69 -0.89 13.38
C GLU A 322 -21.08 -1.98 12.47
N ALA A 323 -20.76 -1.64 11.22
CA ALA A 323 -20.13 -2.55 10.27
C ALA A 323 -18.74 -2.98 10.75
N PHE A 324 -17.92 -2.04 11.26
CA PHE A 324 -16.61 -2.35 11.83
C PHE A 324 -16.74 -3.31 13.01
N ALA A 325 -17.65 -3.05 13.94
CA ALA A 325 -17.87 -3.93 15.10
C ALA A 325 -18.34 -5.33 14.69
N ALA A 326 -19.23 -5.41 13.70
CA ALA A 326 -19.71 -6.70 13.16
C ALA A 326 -18.58 -7.51 12.49
N GLU A 327 -17.80 -6.86 11.64
CA GLU A 327 -16.64 -7.48 10.97
C GLU A 327 -15.55 -7.90 11.97
N TRP A 328 -15.23 -7.04 12.94
CA TRP A 328 -14.31 -7.37 14.01
C TRP A 328 -14.74 -8.64 14.75
N ARG A 329 -16.01 -8.70 15.17
CA ARG A 329 -16.59 -9.87 15.83
C ARG A 329 -16.48 -11.11 14.95
N ALA A 330 -16.91 -11.02 13.69
CA ALA A 330 -16.89 -12.16 12.77
C ALA A 330 -15.47 -12.70 12.56
N LYS A 331 -14.51 -11.83 12.29
CA LYS A 331 -13.11 -12.22 12.00
C LYS A 331 -12.39 -12.79 13.23
N PHE A 332 -12.55 -12.18 14.39
CA PHE A 332 -11.91 -12.70 15.61
C PHE A 332 -12.58 -13.99 16.12
N SER A 333 -13.90 -14.12 15.99
CA SER A 333 -14.58 -15.39 16.27
C SER A 333 -14.07 -16.52 15.35
N ALA A 334 -13.94 -16.25 14.05
CA ALA A 334 -13.41 -17.21 13.09
C ALA A 334 -11.96 -17.62 13.42
N ARG A 335 -11.10 -16.69 13.84
CA ARG A 335 -9.74 -16.99 14.31
C ARG A 335 -9.69 -17.88 15.55
N LEU A 336 -10.73 -17.86 16.36
CA LEU A 336 -10.90 -18.76 17.50
C LEU A 336 -11.59 -20.09 17.13
N GLY A 337 -11.96 -20.28 15.86
CA GLY A 337 -12.72 -21.44 15.42
C GLY A 337 -14.17 -21.46 15.93
N LEU A 338 -14.73 -20.30 16.30
CA LEU A 338 -16.04 -20.16 16.92
C LEU A 338 -17.04 -19.45 15.99
N PRO A 339 -18.35 -19.76 16.08
CA PRO A 339 -19.39 -18.94 15.46
C PRO A 339 -19.37 -17.52 16.01
N ALA A 340 -19.69 -16.53 15.16
CA ALA A 340 -19.77 -15.13 15.58
C ALA A 340 -20.89 -14.94 16.63
N SER A 341 -20.52 -14.62 17.87
CA SER A 341 -21.43 -14.36 18.98
C SER A 341 -20.84 -13.35 19.96
N ALA A 342 -21.65 -12.84 20.88
CA ALA A 342 -21.18 -11.94 21.93
C ALA A 342 -20.17 -12.63 22.87
N GLU A 343 -20.39 -13.91 23.15
CA GLU A 343 -19.50 -14.73 24.00
C GLU A 343 -18.14 -14.94 23.30
N ALA A 344 -18.13 -15.23 22.00
CA ALA A 344 -16.91 -15.36 21.21
C ALA A 344 -16.16 -14.01 21.13
N GLU A 345 -16.88 -12.88 21.01
CA GLU A 345 -16.29 -11.55 21.10
C GLU A 345 -15.62 -11.29 22.45
N GLN A 346 -16.29 -11.62 23.55
CA GLN A 346 -15.72 -11.47 24.89
C GLN A 346 -14.47 -12.33 25.06
N LEU A 347 -14.49 -13.57 24.56
CA LEU A 347 -13.33 -14.46 24.61
C LEU A 347 -12.16 -13.91 23.82
N ALA A 348 -12.42 -13.41 22.60
CA ALA A 348 -11.40 -12.76 21.76
C ALA A 348 -10.76 -11.56 22.47
N ARG A 349 -11.58 -10.68 23.05
CA ARG A 349 -11.08 -9.51 23.81
C ARG A 349 -10.24 -9.90 25.02
N ARG A 350 -10.65 -10.96 25.74
CA ARG A 350 -9.88 -11.50 26.87
C ARG A 350 -8.55 -12.08 26.42
N LEU A 351 -8.52 -12.82 25.31
CA LEU A 351 -7.29 -13.34 24.74
C LEU A 351 -6.36 -12.20 24.34
N LEU A 352 -6.85 -11.18 23.62
CA LEU A 352 -6.06 -10.03 23.23
C LEU A 352 -5.49 -9.28 24.45
N THR A 353 -6.27 -9.09 25.50
CA THR A 353 -5.78 -8.50 26.76
C THR A 353 -4.68 -9.36 27.40
N LEU A 354 -4.81 -10.68 27.32
CA LEU A 354 -3.76 -11.59 27.81
C LEU A 354 -2.49 -11.46 26.97
N MET A 355 -2.63 -11.43 25.63
CA MET A 355 -1.50 -11.28 24.70
C MET A 355 -0.77 -9.95 24.92
N GLU A 356 -1.50 -8.85 25.09
CA GLU A 356 -0.93 -7.54 25.42
C GLU A 356 -0.09 -7.58 26.70
N ARG A 357 -0.62 -8.18 27.76
CA ARG A 357 0.06 -8.29 29.06
C ARG A 357 1.29 -9.18 29.04
N THR A 358 1.34 -10.14 28.15
CA THR A 358 2.38 -11.18 28.08
C THR A 358 3.37 -10.96 26.94
N GLY A 359 3.08 -10.04 26.03
CA GLY A 359 3.85 -9.83 24.81
C GLY A 359 3.81 -11.03 23.87
N ALA A 360 2.71 -11.81 23.90
CA ALA A 360 2.57 -12.98 23.04
C ALA A 360 2.48 -12.56 21.55
N ASP A 361 3.14 -13.35 20.69
CA ASP A 361 3.10 -13.13 19.24
C ASP A 361 1.66 -13.21 18.70
N PHE A 362 1.26 -12.17 17.98
CA PHE A 362 -0.11 -12.03 17.50
C PHE A 362 -0.50 -13.13 16.51
N THR A 363 0.32 -13.33 15.50
CA THR A 363 0.02 -14.28 14.42
C THR A 363 0.17 -15.72 14.88
N MET A 364 1.28 -16.03 15.56
CA MET A 364 1.58 -17.39 15.98
C MET A 364 0.67 -17.89 17.09
N THR A 365 0.17 -17.03 17.98
CA THR A 365 -0.81 -17.42 18.99
C THR A 365 -2.08 -17.97 18.33
N PHE A 366 -2.65 -17.27 17.35
CA PHE A 366 -3.85 -17.76 16.67
C PHE A 366 -3.57 -18.99 15.79
N ARG A 367 -2.40 -19.09 15.18
CA ARG A 367 -1.99 -20.24 14.38
C ARG A 367 -1.88 -21.49 15.26
N GLN A 368 -1.16 -21.40 16.36
CA GLN A 368 -0.96 -22.52 17.29
C GLN A 368 -2.23 -22.90 18.04
N LEU A 369 -3.18 -21.98 18.23
CA LEU A 369 -4.52 -22.32 18.74
C LEU A 369 -5.28 -23.28 17.84
N GLY A 370 -5.06 -23.23 16.52
CA GLY A 370 -5.63 -24.18 15.56
C GLY A 370 -5.09 -25.60 15.70
N ASP A 371 -3.87 -25.74 16.20
CA ASP A 371 -3.14 -27.01 16.28
C ASP A 371 -3.29 -27.70 17.67
N VAL A 372 -3.83 -26.97 18.66
CA VAL A 372 -4.00 -27.51 20.04
C VAL A 372 -5.10 -28.57 20.09
N THR A 373 -4.75 -29.75 20.59
CA THR A 373 -5.71 -30.83 20.86
C THR A 373 -6.45 -30.67 22.20
N GLN A 374 -7.65 -31.27 22.29
CA GLN A 374 -8.41 -31.27 23.57
C GLN A 374 -7.66 -31.94 24.73
N GLU A 375 -6.81 -32.92 24.44
CA GLU A 375 -6.01 -33.62 25.48
C GLU A 375 -4.94 -32.67 26.01
N GLN A 376 -4.20 -31.99 25.16
CA GLN A 376 -3.18 -30.99 25.53
C GLN A 376 -3.78 -29.85 26.38
N LEU A 377 -5.01 -29.41 26.06
CA LEU A 377 -5.72 -28.41 26.86
C LEU A 377 -6.12 -28.93 28.24
N LYS A 378 -6.51 -30.23 28.37
CA LYS A 378 -6.92 -30.84 29.65
C LYS A 378 -5.73 -31.07 30.59
N ASP A 379 -4.60 -31.48 30.01
CA ASP A 379 -3.40 -31.80 30.78
C ASP A 379 -2.54 -30.56 31.11
N GLY A 380 -2.87 -29.42 30.50
CA GLY A 380 -2.16 -28.16 30.69
C GLY A 380 -0.71 -28.19 30.17
N GLN A 381 -0.36 -29.20 29.37
CA GLN A 381 0.97 -29.36 28.77
C GLN A 381 0.90 -29.13 27.29
N LEU A 382 1.46 -28.01 26.83
CA LEU A 382 1.62 -27.69 25.42
C LEU A 382 3.01 -28.15 24.95
N PRO A 383 3.13 -28.70 23.71
CA PRO A 383 4.41 -29.05 23.10
C PRO A 383 5.39 -27.84 23.02
N ASP A 384 6.68 -28.14 22.94
CA ASP A 384 7.74 -27.11 22.92
C ASP A 384 7.69 -26.19 21.70
N ASP A 385 7.22 -26.70 20.57
CA ASP A 385 6.99 -25.98 19.33
C ASP A 385 5.79 -25.02 19.39
N MET A 386 4.87 -25.21 20.36
CA MET A 386 3.79 -24.26 20.64
C MET A 386 4.25 -23.09 21.52
N TRP A 387 5.38 -22.53 21.19
CA TRP A 387 6.08 -21.52 21.97
C TRP A 387 5.28 -20.25 22.21
N ALA A 388 4.46 -19.80 21.26
CA ALA A 388 3.65 -18.57 21.42
C ALA A 388 2.51 -18.76 22.42
N LEU A 389 1.90 -19.94 22.48
CA LEU A 389 0.91 -20.29 23.49
C LEU A 389 1.54 -20.58 24.86
N ARG A 390 2.72 -21.23 24.89
CA ARG A 390 3.48 -21.46 26.13
C ARG A 390 4.00 -20.18 26.74
N THR A 391 4.40 -19.30 25.88
CA THR A 391 4.95 -18.01 26.26
C THR A 391 3.92 -16.90 26.20
N ALA A 392 2.81 -17.09 26.78
CA ALA A 392 2.31 -15.98 27.56
C ALA A 392 3.44 -15.32 28.41
N ALA A 393 4.67 -15.77 28.33
CA ALA A 393 5.82 -15.31 29.12
C ALA A 393 7.11 -14.99 28.35
N GLU A 394 7.30 -15.37 27.08
CA GLU A 394 8.55 -15.10 26.33
C GLU A 394 8.28 -14.60 24.91
N SER A 395 8.41 -13.31 24.69
CA SER A 395 8.17 -12.64 23.38
C SER A 395 9.21 -12.98 22.33
N ALA A 396 8.76 -13.31 21.10
CA ALA A 396 9.62 -13.47 19.94
C ALA A 396 9.01 -12.84 18.67
N ARG A 397 9.80 -12.37 17.72
CA ARG A 397 9.45 -11.38 16.69
C ARG A 397 9.87 -11.74 15.28
N LEU A 398 8.92 -11.89 14.33
CA LEU A 398 9.13 -12.49 13.01
C LEU A 398 9.40 -11.55 11.81
N GLU A 399 9.25 -10.26 11.91
CA GLU A 399 9.07 -9.41 10.71
C GLU A 399 10.34 -8.92 9.99
N GLY A 400 11.52 -9.18 10.48
CA GLY A 400 12.68 -8.41 10.02
C GLY A 400 13.67 -9.11 9.08
N VAL A 401 13.79 -10.42 9.09
CA VAL A 401 14.97 -11.09 8.51
C VAL A 401 14.92 -11.18 6.98
N GLY A 402 13.88 -11.75 6.43
CA GLY A 402 13.78 -11.93 4.98
C GLY A 402 13.73 -10.60 4.23
N ARG A 403 12.95 -9.64 4.72
CA ARG A 403 12.83 -8.31 4.11
C ARG A 403 14.13 -7.51 4.11
N ARG A 404 14.92 -7.55 5.20
CA ARG A 404 16.24 -6.88 5.24
C ARG A 404 17.25 -7.51 4.32
N ARG A 405 17.27 -8.84 4.19
CA ARG A 405 18.13 -9.54 3.22
C ARG A 405 17.75 -9.14 1.81
N ALA A 406 16.46 -9.22 1.45
CA ALA A 406 15.98 -8.82 0.13
C ALA A 406 16.33 -7.36 -0.22
N ILE A 407 16.22 -6.41 0.73
CA ILE A 407 16.62 -5.01 0.53
C ILE A 407 18.14 -4.89 0.39
N ALA A 408 18.93 -5.53 1.26
CA ALA A 408 20.40 -5.45 1.24
C ALA A 408 21.00 -6.06 -0.04
N ASP A 409 20.41 -7.16 -0.52
CA ASP A 409 20.84 -7.82 -1.76
C ASP A 409 20.40 -7.02 -3.00
N ALA A 410 19.19 -6.48 -2.99
CA ALA A 410 18.71 -5.58 -4.06
C ALA A 410 19.57 -4.30 -4.17
N GLU A 411 20.06 -3.75 -3.05
CA GLU A 411 21.02 -2.63 -3.03
C GLU A 411 22.36 -2.98 -3.69
N LYS A 412 22.77 -4.25 -3.67
CA LYS A 412 23.96 -4.77 -4.38
C LYS A 412 23.69 -5.12 -5.84
N GLY A 413 22.43 -5.18 -6.24
CA GLY A 413 21.97 -5.65 -7.55
C GLY A 413 21.76 -7.16 -7.59
N GLU A 414 21.60 -7.82 -6.45
CA GLU A 414 21.28 -9.23 -6.28
C GLU A 414 19.79 -9.35 -5.92
N PHE A 415 19.02 -10.14 -6.67
CA PHE A 415 17.55 -10.15 -6.55
C PHE A 415 16.97 -11.52 -6.16
N ALA A 416 17.82 -12.53 -5.95
CA ALA A 416 17.37 -13.89 -5.65
C ALA A 416 16.56 -13.96 -4.34
N GLU A 417 16.99 -13.26 -3.29
CA GLU A 417 16.28 -13.23 -2.01
C GLU A 417 14.93 -12.51 -2.12
N LEU A 418 14.86 -11.41 -2.88
CA LEU A 418 13.62 -10.69 -3.16
C LEU A 418 12.61 -11.58 -3.91
N GLN A 419 13.07 -12.33 -4.91
CA GLN A 419 12.23 -13.26 -5.68
C GLN A 419 11.75 -14.43 -4.83
N THR A 420 12.61 -14.96 -3.97
CA THR A 420 12.23 -16.02 -3.03
C THR A 420 11.17 -15.52 -2.04
N LEU A 421 11.37 -14.36 -1.47
CA LEU A 421 10.42 -13.80 -0.50
C LEU A 421 9.06 -13.52 -1.17
N LEU A 422 9.06 -13.01 -2.41
CA LEU A 422 7.82 -12.86 -3.18
C LEU A 422 7.11 -14.22 -3.36
N ALA A 423 7.81 -15.27 -3.77
CA ALA A 423 7.23 -16.61 -3.98
C ALA A 423 6.65 -17.20 -2.67
N VAL A 424 7.27 -16.92 -1.53
CA VAL A 424 6.75 -17.31 -0.20
C VAL A 424 5.45 -16.54 0.11
N LEU A 425 5.43 -15.22 -0.12
CA LEU A 425 4.28 -14.36 0.16
C LEU A 425 3.10 -14.62 -0.78
N GLU A 426 3.32 -15.18 -1.96
CA GLU A 426 2.24 -15.60 -2.88
C GLU A 426 1.43 -16.80 -2.38
N ARG A 427 1.94 -17.55 -1.40
CA ARG A 427 1.27 -18.70 -0.78
C ARG A 427 1.33 -18.64 0.74
N PRO A 428 0.74 -17.60 1.36
CA PRO A 428 0.95 -17.30 2.78
C PRO A 428 0.31 -18.31 3.75
N PHE A 429 -0.58 -19.17 3.25
CA PHE A 429 -1.30 -20.18 4.05
C PHE A 429 -0.78 -21.60 3.81
N ASP A 430 0.18 -21.81 2.87
CA ASP A 430 0.75 -23.10 2.60
C ASP A 430 1.98 -23.35 3.49
N GLU A 431 2.18 -24.61 3.91
CA GLU A 431 3.46 -25.03 4.48
C GLU A 431 4.53 -25.00 3.38
N GLN A 432 5.66 -24.38 3.68
CA GLN A 432 6.75 -24.18 2.72
C GLN A 432 8.10 -24.58 3.34
N PRO A 433 8.42 -25.90 3.40
CA PRO A 433 9.58 -26.42 4.13
C PRO A 433 10.91 -25.75 3.75
N ASP A 434 11.13 -25.47 2.46
CA ASP A 434 12.36 -24.79 1.98
C ASP A 434 12.48 -23.36 2.52
N ALA A 435 11.36 -22.66 2.71
CA ALA A 435 11.32 -21.34 3.29
C ALA A 435 11.49 -21.38 4.80
N GLU A 436 10.93 -22.40 5.46
CA GLU A 436 11.06 -22.63 6.89
C GLU A 436 12.51 -22.99 7.25
N GLU A 437 13.17 -23.87 6.48
CA GLU A 437 14.60 -24.21 6.64
C GLU A 437 15.49 -22.95 6.49
N ARG A 438 15.13 -22.03 5.63
CA ARG A 438 15.81 -20.74 5.44
C ARG A 438 15.49 -19.72 6.56
N GLY A 439 14.65 -20.07 7.53
CA GLY A 439 14.33 -19.29 8.71
C GLY A 439 13.22 -18.23 8.51
N PHE A 440 12.42 -18.31 7.43
CA PHE A 440 11.31 -17.39 7.20
C PHE A 440 10.16 -17.57 8.21
N ALA A 441 10.02 -18.75 8.81
CA ALA A 441 9.06 -19.06 9.87
C ALA A 441 9.71 -19.14 11.27
N GLY A 442 10.99 -18.79 11.40
CA GLY A 442 11.72 -18.83 12.67
C GLY A 442 11.39 -17.67 13.60
N ARG A 443 11.84 -17.78 14.85
CA ARG A 443 11.77 -16.65 15.81
C ARG A 443 12.50 -15.44 15.25
N PRO A 444 11.92 -14.24 15.36
CA PRO A 444 12.60 -13.01 14.96
C PRO A 444 13.84 -12.75 15.81
N PRO A 445 14.88 -12.18 15.24
CA PRO A 445 16.05 -11.79 16.01
C PRO A 445 15.73 -10.57 16.90
N ASP A 446 16.39 -10.44 18.04
CA ASP A 446 16.20 -9.39 19.04
C ASP A 446 16.24 -7.96 18.49
N TRP A 447 16.94 -7.73 17.37
CA TRP A 447 17.00 -6.42 16.74
C TRP A 447 15.71 -6.04 15.99
N ALA A 448 14.85 -7.00 15.66
CA ALA A 448 13.59 -6.75 14.91
C ALA A 448 12.67 -5.82 15.72
N ALA A 449 12.67 -5.94 17.05
CA ALA A 449 11.98 -5.05 17.98
C ALA A 449 12.32 -3.58 17.87
N ARG A 450 13.53 -3.27 17.38
CA ARG A 450 14.04 -1.91 17.30
C ARG A 450 14.06 -1.40 15.85
N LEU A 451 13.34 -2.06 14.96
CA LEU A 451 13.26 -1.66 13.57
C LEU A 451 12.40 -0.40 13.43
N MET A 452 13.05 0.72 13.15
CA MET A 452 12.36 1.96 12.79
C MET A 452 12.12 2.02 11.29
N VAL A 453 10.92 2.42 10.89
CA VAL A 453 10.53 2.62 9.50
C VAL A 453 10.03 4.04 9.32
N SER A 454 10.47 4.73 8.29
CA SER A 454 10.05 6.09 7.98
C SER A 454 9.54 6.21 6.54
N CYS A 455 8.68 7.21 6.30
CA CYS A 455 8.41 7.69 4.96
C CYS A 455 9.65 8.42 4.44
N SER A 456 10.48 7.76 3.66
CA SER A 456 11.53 8.46 2.93
C SER A 456 10.93 9.15 1.71
N SER A 457 10.80 10.44 1.79
CA SER A 457 10.43 11.31 0.65
C SER A 457 11.64 11.63 -0.20
#